data_4f686b1767efc08f03cb6377e3bc2cf6
#
_entry.id   4f686b1767efc08f03cb6377e3bc2cf6
#
_cell.length_a   1.000
_cell.length_b   1.000
_cell.length_c   1.000
_cell.angle_alpha   90.00
_cell.angle_beta   90.00
_cell.angle_gamma   90.00
#
_symmetry.space_group_name_H-M   'P 1'
#
loop_
_entity.id
_entity.type
_entity.pdbx_description
1 polymer ?
#
loop_
_entity_poly.entity_id
_entity_poly.type
_entity_poly.pdbx_seq_one_letter_code
_entity_poly.pdbx_strand_id
1 'polypeptide(L)'
;MIQRIQSLYLLLAAGAGAASLSFDLWKAKLSNGTQTAVNASSNYLLFVLYVIIILLALGGIFLFKKRKLQFRLTIFNILFAFAALGYQYYVVQQTANKLVAGGVAISSASYQFASFLPILLIVLLFLAARGIYKDEKLIKSLDRLR
;
A
#
# COMPACT_ATOMS: atom_id res chain seq x y z
N MET A 1 19.11 16.62 -9.02
CA MET A 1 18.76 15.34 -9.70
C MET A 1 18.12 14.30 -8.76
N ILE A 2 18.53 14.22 -7.49
CA ILE A 2 18.02 13.21 -6.52
C ILE A 2 16.51 13.36 -6.21
N GLN A 3 15.96 14.56 -6.24
CA GLN A 3 14.52 14.83 -6.05
C GLN A 3 13.61 14.07 -7.04
N ARG A 4 14.05 13.84 -8.26
CA ARG A 4 13.26 13.12 -9.28
C ARG A 4 13.07 11.65 -8.91
N ILE A 5 14.08 11.02 -8.28
CA ILE A 5 14.03 9.61 -7.89
C ILE A 5 13.02 9.39 -6.74
N GLN A 6 12.97 10.30 -5.77
CA GLN A 6 12.02 10.23 -4.65
C GLN A 6 10.56 10.37 -5.11
N SER A 7 10.31 11.34 -6.00
CA SER A 7 8.99 11.51 -6.63
C SER A 7 8.59 10.29 -7.44
N LEU A 8 9.56 9.63 -8.11
CA LEU A 8 9.31 8.39 -8.84
C LEU A 8 8.87 7.25 -7.89
N TYR A 9 9.55 7.08 -6.75
CA TYR A 9 9.16 6.07 -5.76
C TYR A 9 7.78 6.33 -5.18
N LEU A 10 7.43 7.59 -4.89
CA LEU A 10 6.10 7.97 -4.41
C LEU A 10 5.03 7.75 -5.49
N LEU A 11 5.34 8.04 -6.74
CA LEU A 11 4.42 7.80 -7.87
C LEU A 11 4.18 6.30 -8.06
N LEU A 12 5.24 5.49 -8.04
CA LEU A 12 5.13 4.02 -8.13
C LEU A 12 4.36 3.44 -6.94
N ALA A 13 4.55 3.98 -5.73
CA ALA A 13 3.79 3.59 -4.55
C ALA A 13 2.30 3.91 -4.71
N ALA A 14 1.96 5.10 -5.24
CA ALA A 14 0.57 5.45 -5.55
C ALA A 14 -0.03 4.52 -6.62
N GLY A 15 0.73 4.18 -7.65
CA GLY A 15 0.34 3.22 -8.68
C GLY A 15 0.09 1.81 -8.12
N ALA A 16 0.97 1.33 -7.24
CA ALA A 16 0.80 0.03 -6.55
C ALA A 16 -0.46 0.02 -5.67
N GLY A 17 -0.73 1.12 -4.96
CA GLY A 17 -1.97 1.28 -4.18
C GLY A 17 -3.23 1.24 -5.05
N ALA A 18 -3.22 1.96 -6.18
CA ALA A 18 -4.32 1.95 -7.14
C ALA A 18 -4.53 0.56 -7.77
N ALA A 19 -3.45 -0.14 -8.11
CA ALA A 19 -3.51 -1.51 -8.60
C ALA A 19 -4.12 -2.47 -7.56
N SER A 20 -3.79 -2.30 -6.27
CA SER A 20 -4.40 -3.09 -5.18
C SER A 20 -5.90 -2.91 -5.07
N LEU A 21 -6.44 -1.75 -5.46
CA LEU A 21 -7.90 -1.50 -5.52
C LEU A 21 -8.57 -2.14 -6.73
N SER A 22 -7.83 -2.30 -7.83
CA SER A 22 -8.38 -2.71 -9.12
C SER A 22 -8.36 -4.22 -9.34
N PHE A 23 -7.44 -4.94 -8.67
CA PHE A 23 -7.26 -6.37 -8.87
C PHE A 23 -7.73 -7.19 -7.65
N ASP A 24 -8.11 -8.44 -7.91
CA ASP A 24 -8.52 -9.36 -6.86
C ASP A 24 -7.32 -9.73 -5.96
N LEU A 25 -7.55 -9.70 -4.65
CA LEU A 25 -6.56 -10.07 -3.65
C LEU A 25 -6.50 -11.58 -3.44
N TRP A 26 -7.66 -12.22 -3.45
CA TRP A 26 -7.80 -13.64 -3.16
C TRP A 26 -8.95 -14.22 -3.95
N LYS A 27 -8.79 -15.45 -4.42
CA LYS A 27 -9.83 -16.23 -5.12
C LYS A 27 -9.95 -17.60 -4.50
N ALA A 28 -11.19 -18.04 -4.32
CA ALA A 28 -11.51 -19.40 -3.91
C ALA A 28 -12.49 -20.04 -4.87
N LYS A 29 -12.27 -21.32 -5.18
CA LYS A 29 -13.22 -22.19 -5.82
C LYS A 29 -13.94 -23.00 -4.76
N LEU A 30 -15.25 -22.99 -4.78
CA LEU A 30 -16.10 -23.69 -3.86
C LEU A 30 -16.47 -25.08 -4.42
N SER A 31 -16.81 -26.00 -3.54
CA SER A 31 -17.23 -27.38 -3.91
C SER A 31 -18.47 -27.44 -4.79
N ASN A 32 -19.31 -26.38 -4.74
CA ASN A 32 -20.48 -26.23 -5.60
C ASN A 32 -20.19 -25.68 -7.01
N GLY A 33 -18.91 -25.55 -7.39
CA GLY A 33 -18.48 -25.03 -8.69
C GLY A 33 -18.45 -23.49 -8.82
N THR A 34 -18.92 -22.74 -7.81
CA THR A 34 -18.86 -21.29 -7.82
C THR A 34 -17.48 -20.76 -7.42
N GLN A 35 -17.16 -19.55 -7.85
CA GLN A 35 -15.92 -18.87 -7.48
C GLN A 35 -16.25 -17.61 -6.67
N THR A 36 -15.49 -17.39 -5.61
CA THR A 36 -15.57 -16.18 -4.80
C THR A 36 -14.22 -15.47 -4.87
N ALA A 37 -14.26 -14.15 -5.10
CA ALA A 37 -13.09 -13.30 -5.09
C ALA A 37 -13.24 -12.23 -4.00
N VAL A 38 -12.12 -11.88 -3.37
CA VAL A 38 -12.02 -10.75 -2.44
C VAL A 38 -11.16 -9.69 -3.09
N ASN A 39 -11.72 -8.48 -3.24
CA ASN A 39 -11.00 -7.30 -3.68
C ASN A 39 -11.00 -6.19 -2.62
N ALA A 40 -9.99 -5.32 -2.69
CA ALA A 40 -9.90 -4.23 -1.72
C ALA A 40 -11.08 -3.26 -1.81
N SER A 41 -11.65 -3.07 -3.00
CA SER A 41 -12.79 -2.18 -3.23
C SER A 41 -14.11 -2.71 -2.65
N SER A 42 -14.24 -4.02 -2.42
CA SER A 42 -15.45 -4.62 -1.84
C SER A 42 -15.58 -4.40 -0.33
N ASN A 43 -14.48 -4.07 0.36
CA ASN A 43 -14.48 -3.78 1.79
C ASN A 43 -14.24 -2.28 2.01
N TYR A 44 -15.23 -1.58 2.57
CA TYR A 44 -15.21 -0.13 2.74
C TYR A 44 -13.97 0.38 3.49
N LEU A 45 -13.59 -0.26 4.61
CA LEU A 45 -12.44 0.18 5.39
C LEU A 45 -11.12 -0.03 4.65
N LEU A 46 -10.99 -1.16 3.94
CA LEU A 46 -9.80 -1.45 3.14
C LEU A 46 -9.69 -0.48 1.96
N PHE A 47 -10.82 -0.18 1.30
CA PHE A 47 -10.89 0.83 0.25
C PHE A 47 -10.41 2.20 0.74
N VAL A 48 -10.95 2.67 1.88
CA VAL A 48 -10.57 3.97 2.47
C VAL A 48 -9.08 4.02 2.82
N LEU A 49 -8.52 2.94 3.39
CA LEU A 49 -7.09 2.85 3.70
C LEU A 49 -6.22 3.03 2.45
N TYR A 50 -6.54 2.32 1.36
CA TYR A 50 -5.79 2.47 0.11
C TYR A 50 -5.94 3.84 -0.51
N VAL A 51 -7.14 4.45 -0.47
CA VAL A 51 -7.35 5.81 -0.95
C VAL A 51 -6.49 6.81 -0.16
N ILE A 52 -6.43 6.68 1.18
CA ILE A 52 -5.56 7.53 2.02
C ILE A 52 -4.10 7.34 1.64
N ILE A 53 -3.63 6.11 1.44
CA ILE A 53 -2.26 5.81 1.04
C ILE A 53 -1.91 6.48 -0.29
N ILE A 54 -2.80 6.38 -1.29
CA ILE A 54 -2.61 6.99 -2.60
C ILE A 54 -2.55 8.51 -2.48
N LEU A 55 -3.47 9.12 -1.74
CA LEU A 55 -3.51 10.57 -1.54
C LEU A 55 -2.28 11.09 -0.81
N LEU A 56 -1.80 10.39 0.22
CA LEU A 56 -0.58 10.74 0.94
C LEU A 56 0.66 10.60 0.06
N ALA A 57 0.74 9.58 -0.79
CA ALA A 57 1.84 9.39 -1.72
C ALA A 57 1.88 10.50 -2.77
N LEU A 58 0.73 10.83 -3.38
CA LEU A 58 0.61 11.92 -4.34
C LEU A 58 0.86 13.28 -3.68
N GLY A 59 0.26 13.54 -2.51
CA GLY A 59 0.50 14.76 -1.73
C GLY A 59 1.97 14.95 -1.37
N GLY A 60 2.67 13.85 -1.05
CA GLY A 60 4.11 13.85 -0.81
C GLY A 60 4.92 14.37 -2.00
N ILE A 61 4.48 14.12 -3.24
CA ILE A 61 5.17 14.62 -4.44
C ILE A 61 5.11 16.15 -4.50
N PHE A 62 3.96 16.76 -4.17
CA PHE A 62 3.80 18.23 -4.19
C PHE A 62 4.52 18.94 -3.05
N LEU A 63 4.87 18.22 -1.97
CA LEU A 63 5.53 18.78 -0.80
C LEU A 63 7.07 18.84 -0.90
N PHE A 64 7.62 18.76 -2.10
CA PHE A 64 9.07 18.76 -2.35
C PHE A 64 9.81 19.99 -1.76
N LYS A 65 9.13 21.12 -1.61
CA LYS A 65 9.69 22.34 -0.98
C LYS A 65 9.77 22.23 0.56
N LYS A 66 8.88 21.44 1.18
CA LYS A 66 8.78 21.27 2.64
C LYS A 66 9.23 19.86 3.06
N ARG A 67 10.52 19.57 2.93
CA ARG A 67 11.11 18.22 3.08
C ARG A 67 10.82 17.55 4.43
N LYS A 68 10.86 18.31 5.54
CA LYS A 68 10.50 17.78 6.87
C LYS A 68 9.06 17.28 6.91
N LEU A 69 8.13 18.00 6.30
CA LEU A 69 6.73 17.62 6.23
C LEU A 69 6.56 16.41 5.31
N GLN A 70 7.20 16.43 4.13
CA GLN A 70 7.21 15.30 3.20
C GLN A 70 7.70 14.01 3.88
N PHE A 71 8.80 14.08 4.63
CA PHE A 71 9.32 12.94 5.37
C PHE A 71 8.32 12.39 6.39
N ARG A 72 7.72 13.28 7.22
CA ARG A 72 6.71 12.89 8.21
C ARG A 72 5.50 12.22 7.55
N LEU A 73 4.97 12.79 6.46
CA LEU A 73 3.85 12.21 5.72
C LEU A 73 4.21 10.85 5.12
N THR A 74 5.43 10.67 4.61
CA THR A 74 5.88 9.38 4.09
C THR A 74 5.96 8.33 5.20
N ILE A 75 6.42 8.69 6.41
CA ILE A 75 6.41 7.78 7.56
C ILE A 75 4.97 7.40 7.97
N PHE A 76 4.04 8.37 8.05
CA PHE A 76 2.64 8.05 8.29
C PHE A 76 2.05 7.14 7.21
N ASN A 77 2.42 7.36 5.95
CA ASN A 77 1.98 6.52 4.84
C ASN A 77 2.48 5.07 4.97
N ILE A 78 3.72 4.88 5.44
CA ILE A 78 4.25 3.54 5.75
C ILE A 78 3.40 2.85 6.85
N LEU A 79 3.02 3.57 7.90
CA LEU A 79 2.17 3.02 8.95
C LEU A 79 0.79 2.60 8.42
N PHE A 80 0.16 3.43 7.57
CA PHE A 80 -1.09 3.08 6.91
C PHE A 80 -0.93 1.88 5.96
N ALA A 81 0.20 1.76 5.29
CA ALA A 81 0.48 0.61 4.41
C ALA A 81 0.61 -0.70 5.21
N PHE A 82 1.25 -0.68 6.38
CA PHE A 82 1.27 -1.83 7.29
C PHE A 82 -0.13 -2.17 7.82
N ALA A 83 -0.92 -1.15 8.19
CA ALA A 83 -2.30 -1.35 8.62
C ALA A 83 -3.16 -1.96 7.49
N ALA A 84 -3.01 -1.49 6.26
CA ALA A 84 -3.70 -2.04 5.10
C ALA A 84 -3.31 -3.49 4.83
N LEU A 85 -2.02 -3.84 4.92
CA LEU A 85 -1.54 -5.21 4.76
C LEU A 85 -2.13 -6.16 5.81
N GLY A 86 -2.09 -5.77 7.10
CA GLY A 86 -2.66 -6.56 8.18
C GLY A 86 -4.18 -6.71 8.08
N TYR A 87 -4.87 -5.62 7.76
CA TYR A 87 -6.32 -5.64 7.61
C TYR A 87 -6.78 -6.41 6.36
N GLN A 88 -6.03 -6.34 5.26
CA GLN A 88 -6.26 -7.17 4.07
C GLN A 88 -6.21 -8.66 4.41
N TYR A 89 -5.19 -9.09 5.15
CA TYR A 89 -5.09 -10.47 5.61
C TYR A 89 -6.30 -10.87 6.46
N TYR A 90 -6.70 -10.02 7.40
CA TYR A 90 -7.88 -10.25 8.23
C TYR A 90 -9.16 -10.41 7.42
N VAL A 91 -9.40 -9.55 6.42
CA VAL A 91 -10.58 -9.60 5.55
C VAL A 91 -10.63 -10.90 4.76
N VAL A 92 -9.51 -11.35 4.22
CA VAL A 92 -9.41 -12.63 3.51
C VAL A 92 -9.75 -13.80 4.43
N GLN A 93 -9.15 -13.85 5.64
CA GLN A 93 -9.43 -14.89 6.62
C GLN A 93 -10.88 -14.89 7.08
N GLN A 94 -11.44 -13.71 7.35
CA GLN A 94 -12.85 -13.59 7.74
C GLN A 94 -13.76 -14.10 6.63
N THR A 95 -13.47 -13.81 5.36
CA THR A 95 -14.26 -14.28 4.23
C THR A 95 -14.16 -15.79 4.08
N ALA A 96 -12.96 -16.36 4.20
CA ALA A 96 -12.76 -17.81 4.16
C ALA A 96 -13.54 -18.52 5.29
N ASN A 97 -13.44 -18.00 6.53
CA ASN A 97 -14.16 -18.57 7.67
C ASN A 97 -15.69 -18.48 7.53
N LYS A 98 -16.21 -17.39 6.98
CA LYS A 98 -17.66 -17.25 6.70
C LYS A 98 -18.15 -18.29 5.68
N LEU A 99 -17.37 -18.57 4.65
CA LEU A 99 -17.72 -19.60 3.65
C LEU A 99 -17.79 -20.98 4.28
N VAL A 100 -16.79 -21.34 5.08
CA VAL A 100 -16.75 -22.63 5.78
C VAL A 100 -17.89 -22.75 6.79
N ALA A 101 -18.15 -21.70 7.58
CA ALA A 101 -19.27 -21.68 8.53
C ALA A 101 -20.65 -21.75 7.85
N GLY A 102 -20.76 -21.28 6.61
CA GLY A 102 -21.96 -21.42 5.77
C GLY A 102 -22.13 -22.81 5.16
N GLY A 103 -21.31 -23.80 5.54
CA GLY A 103 -21.40 -25.18 5.05
C GLY A 103 -20.82 -25.38 3.64
N VAL A 104 -20.14 -24.41 3.09
CA VAL A 104 -19.55 -24.49 1.76
C VAL A 104 -18.05 -24.85 1.89
N ALA A 105 -17.70 -26.05 1.42
CA ALA A 105 -16.30 -26.47 1.43
C ALA A 105 -15.50 -25.71 0.35
N ILE A 106 -14.31 -25.20 0.73
CA ILE A 106 -13.38 -24.57 -0.21
C ILE A 106 -12.57 -25.68 -0.88
N SER A 107 -12.76 -25.85 -2.18
CA SER A 107 -12.02 -26.85 -2.98
C SER A 107 -10.58 -26.41 -3.24
N SER A 108 -10.38 -25.15 -3.58
CA SER A 108 -9.05 -24.54 -3.74
C SER A 108 -9.10 -23.05 -3.48
N ALA A 109 -8.05 -22.50 -2.90
CA ALA A 109 -7.92 -21.08 -2.66
C ALA A 109 -6.50 -20.60 -3.00
N SER A 110 -6.39 -19.41 -3.57
CA SER A 110 -5.11 -18.81 -3.93
C SER A 110 -5.10 -17.31 -3.70
N TYR A 111 -3.98 -16.82 -3.16
CA TYR A 111 -3.68 -15.39 -3.15
C TYR A 111 -3.29 -14.95 -4.56
N GLN A 112 -3.87 -13.85 -5.00
CA GLN A 112 -3.58 -13.27 -6.31
C GLN A 112 -2.39 -12.31 -6.20
N PHE A 113 -1.84 -11.91 -7.35
CA PHE A 113 -0.71 -10.97 -7.42
C PHE A 113 -0.96 -9.68 -6.62
N ALA A 114 -2.18 -9.15 -6.64
CA ALA A 114 -2.53 -7.92 -5.92
C ALA A 114 -2.34 -8.02 -4.40
N SER A 115 -2.40 -9.22 -3.82
CA SER A 115 -2.13 -9.42 -2.38
C SER A 115 -0.70 -9.07 -1.97
N PHE A 116 0.24 -9.12 -2.91
CA PHE A 116 1.65 -8.81 -2.66
C PHE A 116 2.00 -7.35 -2.93
N LEU A 117 1.13 -6.60 -3.62
CA LEU A 117 1.34 -5.18 -3.92
C LEU A 117 1.56 -4.29 -2.67
N PRO A 118 0.88 -4.50 -1.53
CA PRO A 118 1.16 -3.73 -0.31
C PRO A 118 2.59 -3.90 0.19
N ILE A 119 3.20 -5.06 0.01
CA ILE A 119 4.61 -5.29 0.38
C ILE A 119 5.51 -4.45 -0.52
N LEU A 120 5.29 -4.49 -1.84
CA LEU A 120 6.02 -3.64 -2.79
C LEU A 120 5.83 -2.15 -2.47
N LEU A 121 4.61 -1.73 -2.14
CA LEU A 121 4.27 -0.37 -1.76
C LEU A 121 5.07 0.07 -0.52
N ILE A 122 5.15 -0.76 0.53
CA ILE A 122 5.94 -0.48 1.73
C ILE A 122 7.42 -0.30 1.37
N VAL A 123 7.98 -1.16 0.54
CA VAL A 123 9.38 -1.05 0.09
C VAL A 123 9.62 0.27 -0.67
N LEU A 124 8.72 0.63 -1.58
CA LEU A 124 8.81 1.88 -2.35
C LEU A 124 8.72 3.13 -1.45
N LEU A 125 7.81 3.12 -0.47
CA LEU A 125 7.69 4.20 0.51
C LEU A 125 8.93 4.31 1.39
N PHE A 126 9.53 3.18 1.78
CA PHE A 126 10.76 3.15 2.56
C PHE A 126 11.94 3.74 1.75
N LEU A 127 12.07 3.38 0.48
CA LEU A 127 13.08 3.95 -0.41
C LEU A 127 12.87 5.47 -0.61
N ALA A 128 11.61 5.92 -0.73
CA ALA A 128 11.27 7.33 -0.80
C ALA A 128 11.67 8.06 0.50
N ALA A 129 11.32 7.54 1.68
CA ALA A 129 11.67 8.11 2.97
C ALA A 129 13.18 8.21 3.16
N ARG A 130 13.93 7.16 2.82
CA ARG A 130 15.40 7.15 2.87
C ARG A 130 16.00 8.22 1.96
N GLY A 131 15.45 8.37 0.75
CA GLY A 131 15.89 9.41 -0.19
C GLY A 131 15.65 10.81 0.36
N ILE A 132 14.45 11.10 0.86
CA ILE A 132 14.07 12.40 1.45
C ILE A 132 14.99 12.74 2.64
N TYR A 133 15.25 11.79 3.51
CA TYR A 133 16.15 11.96 4.66
C TYR A 133 17.58 12.29 4.25
N LYS A 134 18.11 11.58 3.25
CA LYS A 134 19.47 11.82 2.72
C LYS A 134 19.60 13.23 2.15
N ASP A 135 18.60 13.70 1.43
CA ASP A 135 18.57 15.04 0.85
C ASP A 135 18.50 16.13 1.93
N GLU A 136 17.70 15.94 2.98
CA GLU A 136 17.63 16.89 4.10
C GLU A 136 18.99 17.01 4.80
N LYS A 137 19.69 15.87 4.98
CA LYS A 137 21.01 15.86 5.60
C LYS A 137 22.05 16.61 4.76
N LEU A 138 22.02 16.45 3.44
CA LEU A 138 22.95 17.16 2.52
C LEU A 138 22.74 18.67 2.60
N ILE A 139 21.51 19.16 2.62
CA ILE A 139 21.23 20.61 2.72
C ILE A 139 21.73 21.17 4.04
N LYS A 140 21.45 20.48 5.15
CA LYS A 140 21.94 20.93 6.47
C LYS A 140 23.48 20.98 6.56
N SER A 141 24.19 20.12 5.83
CA SER A 141 25.65 20.18 5.78
C SER A 141 26.17 21.38 5.00
N LEU A 142 25.49 21.77 3.92
CA LEU A 142 25.84 22.95 3.13
C LEU A 142 25.55 24.25 3.90
N ASP A 143 24.47 24.32 4.64
CA ASP A 143 24.13 25.49 5.47
C ASP A 143 25.13 25.73 6.63
N ARG A 144 25.85 24.69 7.08
CA ARG A 144 26.89 24.82 8.12
C ARG A 144 28.24 25.33 7.58
N LEU A 145 28.44 25.26 6.28
CA LEU A 145 29.68 25.71 5.64
C LEU A 145 29.62 27.16 5.16
N ARG A 146 28.50 27.82 5.35
CA ARG A 146 28.25 29.21 4.99
C ARG A 146 28.15 30.08 6.24
#